data_c865b8171411f383cf98fd90877eaffe
#
_entry.id   c865b8171411f383cf98fd90877eaffe
#
_cell.length_a   1.000
_cell.length_b   1.000
_cell.length_c   1.000
_cell.angle_alpha   90.00
_cell.angle_beta   90.00
_cell.angle_gamma   90.00
#
_symmetry.space_group_name_H-M   'P 1'
#
loop_
_entity.id
_entity.type
_entity.pdbx_description
1 polymer ?
#
loop_
_entity_poly.entity_id
_entity_poly.type
_entity_poly.pdbx_seq_one_letter_code
_entity_poly.pdbx_strand_id
1 'polypeptide(L)'
;NDFCYVLSKRSGLFEQIRFAGKDYLDHPMQLNIWRAPTDNDMYIKKLWKDAHFDSAYSRAYQMEITQNEKGVSIKARIGVVADTVQKILEGTILWEIDGTGKIHADMLMEKDPEFPVLPRFGIRLFLEKGMEEVAYFGMGPQESYRDKHQGSYHGLFRAKVAELHEDYIRPQENGSHFDCDYVQAEGARYGLTAVSDDTFSFQASEYTQEE
;
A
#
# COMPACT_ATOMS: atom_id res chain seq x y z
N ASN A 1 -17.87 -7.73 19.32
CA ASN A 1 -16.67 -7.26 18.66
C ASN A 1 -16.91 -5.84 18.21
N ASP A 2 -15.99 -4.97 18.52
CA ASP A 2 -16.14 -3.52 18.33
C ASP A 2 -15.36 -3.07 17.06
N PHE A 3 -15.70 -3.69 15.93
CA PHE A 3 -15.16 -3.27 14.65
C PHE A 3 -16.24 -3.16 13.58
N CYS A 4 -16.05 -2.23 12.65
CA CYS A 4 -16.89 -2.01 11.49
C CYS A 4 -16.01 -1.62 10.29
N TYR A 5 -16.11 -2.39 9.21
CA TYR A 5 -15.34 -2.15 7.99
C TYR A 5 -16.29 -1.94 6.83
N VAL A 6 -16.02 -0.92 6.03
CA VAL A 6 -16.80 -0.59 4.83
C VAL A 6 -15.92 -0.82 3.61
N LEU A 7 -16.31 -1.76 2.76
CA LEU A 7 -15.64 -2.06 1.51
C LEU A 7 -16.48 -1.55 0.34
N SER A 8 -15.84 -0.80 -0.53
CA SER A 8 -16.47 -0.23 -1.72
C SER A 8 -16.73 -1.30 -2.79
N LYS A 9 -17.97 -1.45 -3.20
CA LYS A 9 -18.31 -2.30 -4.36
C LYS A 9 -17.80 -1.75 -5.69
N ARG A 10 -17.41 -0.46 -5.71
CA ARG A 10 -16.89 0.18 -6.91
C ARG A 10 -15.41 -0.07 -7.11
N SER A 11 -14.61 0.03 -6.04
CA SER A 11 -13.16 -0.14 -6.10
C SER A 11 -12.68 -1.55 -5.71
N GLY A 12 -13.45 -2.26 -4.88
CA GLY A 12 -13.03 -3.53 -4.27
C GLY A 12 -12.12 -3.35 -3.05
N LEU A 13 -11.98 -2.12 -2.55
CA LEU A 13 -11.06 -1.72 -1.47
C LEU A 13 -11.82 -1.12 -0.29
N PHE A 14 -11.19 -1.06 0.89
CA PHE A 14 -11.81 -0.49 2.07
C PHE A 14 -11.89 1.05 1.98
N GLU A 15 -13.07 1.59 2.27
CA GLU A 15 -13.33 3.02 2.46
C GLU A 15 -13.25 3.41 3.93
N GLN A 16 -13.53 2.46 4.84
CA GLN A 16 -13.45 2.69 6.27
C GLN A 16 -12.95 1.44 6.97
N ILE A 17 -12.03 1.64 7.90
CA ILE A 17 -11.59 0.64 8.86
C ILE A 17 -11.75 1.27 10.24
N ARG A 18 -12.77 0.82 10.99
CA ARG A 18 -13.03 1.25 12.37
C ARG A 18 -12.86 0.09 13.31
N PHE A 19 -12.08 0.30 14.36
CA PHE A 19 -11.82 -0.68 15.41
C PHE A 19 -11.84 0.02 16.77
N ALA A 20 -12.51 -0.57 17.79
CA ALA A 20 -12.62 -0.01 19.13
C ALA A 20 -13.09 1.46 19.15
N GLY A 21 -14.06 1.81 18.28
CA GLY A 21 -14.60 3.17 18.17
C GLY A 21 -13.70 4.19 17.46
N LYS A 22 -12.52 3.79 16.98
CA LYS A 22 -11.57 4.64 16.27
C LYS A 22 -11.53 4.32 14.78
N ASP A 23 -11.61 5.35 13.94
CA ASP A 23 -11.32 5.22 12.52
C ASP A 23 -9.80 5.20 12.28
N TYR A 24 -9.36 4.38 11.35
CA TYR A 24 -7.94 4.21 10.99
C TYR A 24 -7.60 4.83 9.64
N LEU A 25 -8.61 5.03 8.79
CA LEU A 25 -8.42 5.63 7.47
C LEU A 25 -9.03 7.04 7.44
N ASP A 26 -8.25 8.02 7.01
CA ASP A 26 -8.69 9.37 6.69
C ASP A 26 -9.30 9.42 5.27
N HIS A 27 -8.72 8.66 4.33
CA HIS A 27 -9.22 8.51 2.97
C HIS A 27 -9.32 7.03 2.59
N PRO A 28 -10.13 6.69 1.56
CA PRO A 28 -10.24 5.32 1.06
C PRO A 28 -8.89 4.72 0.67
N MET A 29 -8.73 3.43 0.99
CA MET A 29 -7.60 2.63 0.55
C MET A 29 -7.46 2.65 -0.97
N GLN A 30 -6.22 2.63 -1.47
CA GLN A 30 -5.91 2.57 -2.90
C GLN A 30 -4.97 1.42 -3.23
N LEU A 31 -5.10 0.85 -4.41
CA LEU A 31 -4.00 0.14 -5.05
C LEU A 31 -3.05 1.16 -5.67
N ASN A 32 -1.78 0.98 -5.45
CA ASN A 32 -0.77 1.90 -5.93
C ASN A 32 0.20 1.19 -6.88
N ILE A 33 0.31 1.73 -8.09
CA ILE A 33 1.29 1.33 -9.10
C ILE A 33 2.25 2.46 -9.48
N TRP A 34 2.18 3.59 -8.76
CA TRP A 34 2.96 4.79 -9.02
C TRP A 34 3.97 5.07 -7.92
N ARG A 35 5.10 5.63 -8.29
CA ARG A 35 6.04 6.31 -7.39
C ARG A 35 6.55 7.59 -8.05
N ALA A 36 6.99 8.56 -7.26
CA ALA A 36 7.71 9.72 -7.78
C ALA A 36 9.00 9.26 -8.48
N PRO A 37 9.21 9.57 -9.77
CA PRO A 37 10.37 9.07 -10.49
C PRO A 37 11.69 9.53 -9.87
N THR A 38 12.63 8.61 -9.70
CA THR A 38 14.00 8.90 -9.28
C THR A 38 14.87 9.33 -10.47
N ASP A 39 16.10 9.79 -10.21
CA ASP A 39 17.06 10.09 -11.28
C ASP A 39 17.34 8.86 -12.17
N ASN A 40 17.31 7.65 -11.60
CA ASN A 40 17.49 6.41 -12.35
C ASN A 40 16.33 6.11 -13.30
N ASP A 41 15.15 6.68 -13.06
CA ASP A 41 13.96 6.48 -13.87
C ASP A 41 13.89 7.43 -15.10
N MET A 42 14.93 8.21 -15.36
CA MET A 42 14.93 9.28 -16.39
C MET A 42 14.47 8.83 -17.78
N TYR A 43 14.73 7.58 -18.17
CA TYR A 43 14.32 7.04 -19.46
C TYR A 43 12.91 6.43 -19.45
N ILE A 44 12.50 5.82 -18.34
CA ILE A 44 11.24 5.09 -18.25
C ILE A 44 10.07 5.94 -17.75
N LYS A 45 10.34 7.02 -16.98
CA LYS A 45 9.29 7.89 -16.40
C LYS A 45 8.32 8.46 -17.44
N LYS A 46 8.80 8.71 -18.67
CA LYS A 46 7.93 9.18 -19.75
C LYS A 46 6.91 8.10 -20.14
N LEU A 47 7.34 6.83 -20.25
CA LEU A 47 6.45 5.71 -20.56
C LEU A 47 5.41 5.50 -19.47
N TRP A 48 5.77 5.67 -18.18
CA TRP A 48 4.81 5.58 -17.07
C TRP A 48 3.76 6.69 -17.12
N LYS A 49 4.16 7.92 -17.47
CA LYS A 49 3.23 9.04 -17.62
C LYS A 49 2.34 8.89 -18.86
N ASP A 50 2.90 8.46 -19.98
CA ASP A 50 2.14 8.17 -21.20
C ASP A 50 1.14 7.02 -20.97
N ALA A 51 1.44 6.09 -20.05
CA ALA A 51 0.56 5.00 -19.61
C ALA A 51 -0.39 5.41 -18.47
N HIS A 52 -0.36 6.66 -18.00
CA HIS A 52 -1.20 7.22 -16.93
C HIS A 52 -1.11 6.46 -15.60
N PHE A 53 0.08 5.96 -15.23
CA PHE A 53 0.27 5.25 -13.96
C PHE A 53 0.07 6.16 -12.75
N ASP A 54 0.35 7.46 -12.88
CA ASP A 54 0.16 8.51 -11.88
C ASP A 54 -1.30 8.86 -11.59
N SER A 55 -2.22 8.45 -12.45
CA SER A 55 -3.67 8.66 -12.29
C SER A 55 -4.48 7.36 -12.29
N ALA A 56 -3.80 6.23 -12.12
CA ALA A 56 -4.44 4.92 -12.12
C ALA A 56 -5.26 4.68 -10.83
N TYR A 57 -6.38 4.01 -10.98
CA TYR A 57 -7.28 3.65 -9.88
C TYR A 57 -7.85 2.25 -10.03
N SER A 58 -8.30 1.65 -8.95
CA SER A 58 -8.92 0.33 -8.99
C SER A 58 -10.41 0.42 -9.33
N ARG A 59 -10.89 -0.58 -10.08
CA ARG A 59 -12.29 -0.77 -10.44
C ARG A 59 -12.68 -2.23 -10.24
N ALA A 60 -13.70 -2.48 -9.43
CA ALA A 60 -14.27 -3.81 -9.27
C ALA A 60 -15.29 -4.10 -10.39
N TYR A 61 -15.21 -5.31 -10.93
CA TYR A 61 -16.10 -5.81 -11.98
C TYR A 61 -17.07 -6.87 -11.44
N GLN A 62 -16.66 -7.61 -10.44
CA GLN A 62 -17.44 -8.65 -9.78
C GLN A 62 -17.05 -8.74 -8.32
N MET A 63 -18.02 -9.05 -7.46
CA MET A 63 -17.78 -9.24 -6.05
C MET A 63 -18.68 -10.34 -5.53
N GLU A 64 -18.07 -11.27 -4.80
CA GLU A 64 -18.74 -12.36 -4.11
C GLU A 64 -18.45 -12.23 -2.61
N ILE A 65 -19.48 -12.30 -1.79
CA ILE A 65 -19.37 -12.17 -0.34
C ILE A 65 -19.93 -13.44 0.28
N THR A 66 -19.13 -14.08 1.10
CA THR A 66 -19.53 -15.25 1.90
C THR A 66 -19.27 -14.98 3.37
N GLN A 67 -20.18 -15.43 4.20
CA GLN A 67 -20.08 -15.34 5.66
C GLN A 67 -20.22 -16.74 6.25
N ASN A 68 -19.41 -17.05 7.24
CA ASN A 68 -19.46 -18.29 8.00
C ASN A 68 -19.10 -18.02 9.48
N GLU A 69 -19.02 -19.08 10.27
CA GLU A 69 -18.69 -18.97 11.70
C GLU A 69 -17.28 -18.41 11.98
N LYS A 70 -16.36 -18.48 11.02
CA LYS A 70 -14.99 -17.97 11.15
C LYS A 70 -14.87 -16.49 10.81
N GLY A 71 -15.80 -15.95 10.00
CA GLY A 71 -15.74 -14.55 9.57
C GLY A 71 -16.41 -14.30 8.23
N VAL A 72 -15.92 -13.27 7.54
CA VAL A 72 -16.40 -12.84 6.22
C VAL A 72 -15.27 -12.96 5.21
N SER A 73 -15.58 -13.56 4.07
CA SER A 73 -14.69 -13.62 2.90
C SER A 73 -15.30 -12.83 1.74
N ILE A 74 -14.52 -11.95 1.12
CA ILE A 74 -14.95 -11.11 0.01
C ILE A 74 -13.96 -11.31 -1.14
N LYS A 75 -14.42 -11.97 -2.21
CA LYS A 75 -13.65 -12.14 -3.43
C LYS A 75 -14.06 -11.10 -4.44
N ALA A 76 -13.14 -10.21 -4.82
CA ALA A 76 -13.36 -9.17 -5.79
C ALA A 76 -12.50 -9.39 -7.05
N ARG A 77 -13.12 -9.47 -8.23
CA ARG A 77 -12.41 -9.34 -9.50
C ARG A 77 -12.27 -7.86 -9.80
N ILE A 78 -11.03 -7.41 -9.92
CA ILE A 78 -10.71 -6.00 -10.08
C ILE A 78 -9.77 -5.76 -11.27
N GLY A 79 -9.74 -4.52 -11.74
CA GLY A 79 -8.71 -4.02 -12.64
C GLY A 79 -8.15 -2.71 -12.11
N VAL A 80 -6.89 -2.45 -12.41
CA VAL A 80 -6.29 -1.12 -12.28
C VAL A 80 -6.37 -0.46 -13.64
N VAL A 81 -7.03 0.67 -13.71
CA VAL A 81 -7.35 1.39 -14.92
C VAL A 81 -6.98 2.86 -14.77
N ALA A 82 -6.85 3.57 -15.87
CA ALA A 82 -6.78 5.02 -15.89
C ALA A 82 -7.75 5.58 -16.93
N ASP A 83 -8.03 6.86 -16.90
CA ASP A 83 -8.87 7.50 -17.90
C ASP A 83 -8.19 7.38 -19.28
N THR A 84 -8.99 7.09 -20.30
CA THR A 84 -8.55 6.97 -21.71
C THR A 84 -7.63 5.79 -22.04
N VAL A 85 -7.22 4.97 -21.07
CA VAL A 85 -6.41 3.77 -21.32
C VAL A 85 -7.14 2.49 -20.93
N GLN A 86 -6.68 1.37 -21.49
CA GLN A 86 -7.20 0.04 -21.17
C GLN A 86 -6.76 -0.40 -19.76
N LYS A 87 -7.18 -1.56 -19.33
CA LYS A 87 -6.77 -2.12 -18.04
C LYS A 87 -5.25 -2.36 -18.02
N ILE A 88 -4.58 -1.71 -17.08
CA ILE A 88 -3.14 -1.87 -16.84
C ILE A 88 -2.87 -3.19 -16.14
N LEU A 89 -3.71 -3.49 -15.13
CA LEU A 89 -3.70 -4.76 -14.38
C LEU A 89 -5.13 -5.31 -14.32
N GLU A 90 -5.24 -6.63 -14.27
CA GLU A 90 -6.50 -7.32 -13.96
C GLU A 90 -6.21 -8.52 -13.05
N GLY A 91 -7.12 -8.79 -12.13
CA GLY A 91 -6.96 -9.95 -11.25
C GLY A 91 -8.02 -10.05 -10.17
N THR A 92 -7.66 -10.71 -9.09
CA THR A 92 -8.54 -10.97 -7.95
C THR A 92 -7.89 -10.52 -6.66
N ILE A 93 -8.68 -9.91 -5.80
CA ILE A 93 -8.36 -9.73 -4.38
C ILE A 93 -9.32 -10.59 -3.57
N LEU A 94 -8.78 -11.38 -2.66
CA LEU A 94 -9.51 -12.09 -1.63
C LEU A 94 -9.24 -11.39 -0.30
N TRP A 95 -10.28 -10.80 0.29
CA TRP A 95 -10.26 -10.25 1.64
C TRP A 95 -10.90 -11.26 2.59
N GLU A 96 -10.23 -11.60 3.67
CA GLU A 96 -10.77 -12.42 4.74
C GLU A 96 -10.70 -11.65 6.05
N ILE A 97 -11.83 -11.52 6.71
CA ILE A 97 -11.99 -10.78 7.97
C ILE A 97 -12.46 -11.78 9.02
N ASP A 98 -11.65 -12.04 10.04
CA ASP A 98 -11.98 -12.97 11.10
C ASP A 98 -12.81 -12.31 12.22
N GLY A 99 -13.27 -13.12 13.17
CA GLY A 99 -14.07 -12.67 14.29
C GLY A 99 -13.33 -11.76 15.28
N THR A 100 -12.01 -11.58 15.16
CA THR A 100 -11.21 -10.64 15.96
C THR A 100 -11.06 -9.28 15.29
N GLY A 101 -11.41 -9.20 13.99
CA GLY A 101 -11.23 -8.01 13.16
C GLY A 101 -9.92 -7.99 12.38
N LYS A 102 -9.13 -9.07 12.41
CA LYS A 102 -7.94 -9.18 11.55
C LYS A 102 -8.39 -9.29 10.09
N ILE A 103 -7.73 -8.51 9.23
CA ILE A 103 -7.93 -8.52 7.79
C ILE A 103 -6.75 -9.26 7.15
N HIS A 104 -7.04 -10.27 6.36
CA HIS A 104 -6.08 -10.92 5.47
C HIS A 104 -6.41 -10.53 4.02
N ALA A 105 -5.38 -10.27 3.22
CA ALA A 105 -5.49 -9.93 1.81
C ALA A 105 -4.62 -10.86 0.98
N ASP A 106 -5.23 -11.55 0.02
CA ASP A 106 -4.51 -12.28 -1.01
C ASP A 106 -4.81 -11.64 -2.37
N MET A 107 -3.77 -11.26 -3.12
CA MET A 107 -3.88 -10.52 -4.37
C MET A 107 -3.12 -11.22 -5.48
N LEU A 108 -3.86 -11.66 -6.47
CA LEU A 108 -3.29 -12.21 -7.71
C LEU A 108 -3.64 -11.28 -8.88
N MET A 109 -2.62 -10.60 -9.41
CA MET A 109 -2.79 -9.60 -10.47
C MET A 109 -1.87 -9.91 -11.65
N GLU A 110 -2.41 -9.76 -12.85
CA GLU A 110 -1.67 -9.87 -14.10
C GLU A 110 -1.56 -8.49 -14.75
N LYS A 111 -0.35 -8.13 -15.18
CA LYS A 111 -0.11 -6.90 -15.94
C LYS A 111 -0.32 -7.19 -17.43
N ASP A 112 -1.05 -6.32 -18.11
CA ASP A 112 -1.10 -6.34 -19.57
C ASP A 112 0.32 -6.12 -20.14
N PRO A 113 0.82 -7.03 -20.98
CA PRO A 113 2.17 -6.98 -21.54
C PRO A 113 2.47 -5.73 -22.38
N GLU A 114 1.45 -5.07 -22.94
CA GLU A 114 1.62 -3.84 -23.72
C GLU A 114 2.02 -2.63 -22.86
N PHE A 115 1.75 -2.66 -21.55
CA PHE A 115 2.16 -1.59 -20.63
C PHE A 115 3.61 -1.77 -20.16
N PRO A 116 4.31 -0.66 -19.85
CA PRO A 116 5.67 -0.72 -19.32
C PRO A 116 5.72 -1.48 -17.98
N VAL A 117 6.94 -1.80 -17.53
CA VAL A 117 7.15 -2.38 -16.19
C VAL A 117 6.64 -1.42 -15.13
N LEU A 118 6.03 -1.96 -14.07
CA LEU A 118 5.52 -1.16 -12.97
C LEU A 118 6.67 -0.64 -12.11
N PRO A 119 6.64 0.64 -11.69
CA PRO A 119 7.58 1.15 -10.71
C PRO A 119 7.38 0.54 -9.32
N ARG A 120 6.13 0.20 -8.99
CA ARG A 120 5.72 -0.52 -7.76
C ARG A 120 4.36 -1.18 -7.95
N PHE A 121 4.02 -2.04 -7.02
CA PHE A 121 2.68 -2.57 -6.82
C PHE A 121 2.45 -2.77 -5.33
N GLY A 122 1.35 -2.24 -4.81
CA GLY A 122 1.03 -2.38 -3.40
C GLY A 122 -0.28 -1.72 -3.00
N ILE A 123 -0.52 -1.71 -1.70
CA ILE A 123 -1.63 -1.02 -1.06
C ILE A 123 -1.14 0.31 -0.52
N ARG A 124 -1.92 1.36 -0.70
CA ARG A 124 -1.72 2.67 -0.10
C ARG A 124 -2.83 2.93 0.91
N LEU A 125 -2.41 3.25 2.13
CA LEU A 125 -3.30 3.61 3.24
C LEU A 125 -3.07 5.07 3.59
N PHE A 126 -4.15 5.82 3.73
CA PHE A 126 -4.15 7.18 4.26
C PHE A 126 -4.63 7.07 5.70
N LEU A 127 -3.68 7.06 6.62
CA LEU A 127 -3.98 6.84 8.02
C LEU A 127 -4.46 8.14 8.69
N GLU A 128 -5.36 8.00 9.66
CA GLU A 128 -5.80 9.09 10.52
C GLU A 128 -4.62 9.73 11.25
N LYS A 129 -4.70 11.04 11.48
CA LYS A 129 -3.69 11.79 12.23
C LYS A 129 -3.46 11.20 13.62
N GLY A 130 -2.19 11.22 14.05
CA GLY A 130 -1.75 10.71 15.34
C GLY A 130 -1.12 9.32 15.30
N MET A 131 -0.90 8.74 14.10
CA MET A 131 -0.04 7.58 13.86
C MET A 131 1.30 8.07 13.27
N GLU A 132 2.11 8.72 14.11
CA GLU A 132 3.31 9.45 13.67
C GLU A 132 4.61 8.68 13.92
N GLU A 133 4.51 7.49 14.51
CA GLU A 133 5.66 6.62 14.77
C GLU A 133 5.50 5.31 13.99
N VAL A 134 6.62 4.74 13.56
CA VAL A 134 6.66 3.42 12.96
C VAL A 134 7.69 2.54 13.65
N ALA A 135 7.33 1.27 13.84
CA ALA A 135 8.24 0.21 14.20
C ALA A 135 8.23 -0.82 13.07
N TYR A 136 9.39 -1.32 12.69
CA TYR A 136 9.49 -2.31 11.62
C TYR A 136 10.67 -3.26 11.84
N PHE A 137 10.56 -4.45 11.27
CA PHE A 137 11.66 -5.39 11.18
C PHE A 137 11.98 -5.60 9.70
N GLY A 138 13.15 -5.16 9.26
CA GLY A 138 13.55 -5.11 7.86
C GLY A 138 14.86 -4.38 7.65
N MET A 139 15.17 -4.01 6.42
CA MET A 139 16.39 -3.28 6.08
C MET A 139 16.32 -1.80 6.48
N GLY A 140 17.23 -1.36 7.34
CA GLY A 140 17.32 -0.01 7.88
C GLY A 140 18.68 0.30 8.51
N PRO A 141 18.84 1.37 9.31
CA PRO A 141 17.84 2.41 9.60
C PRO A 141 17.57 3.40 8.45
N GLN A 142 18.51 3.55 7.50
CA GLN A 142 18.35 4.44 6.33
C GLN A 142 17.38 3.85 5.32
N GLU A 143 16.89 4.67 4.41
CA GLU A 143 16.08 4.21 3.30
C GLU A 143 16.79 3.10 2.53
N SER A 144 16.03 2.15 2.07
CA SER A 144 16.55 1.01 1.33
C SER A 144 15.59 0.58 0.22
N TYR A 145 16.17 0.12 -0.88
CA TYR A 145 15.48 -0.35 -2.06
C TYR A 145 16.12 -1.66 -2.51
N ARG A 146 15.47 -2.40 -3.37
CA ARG A 146 16.00 -3.66 -3.90
C ARG A 146 17.40 -3.52 -4.52
N ASP A 147 17.70 -2.37 -5.12
CA ASP A 147 18.96 -2.04 -5.78
C ASP A 147 19.86 -1.07 -4.96
N LYS A 148 19.38 -0.60 -3.80
CA LYS A 148 20.09 0.33 -2.91
C LYS A 148 19.86 -0.06 -1.46
N HIS A 149 20.67 -0.98 -0.93
CA HIS A 149 20.55 -1.43 0.46
C HIS A 149 21.88 -1.79 1.13
N GLN A 150 23.02 -1.54 0.48
CA GLN A 150 24.35 -1.91 1.02
C GLN A 150 24.74 -1.14 2.27
N GLY A 151 24.14 0.03 2.52
CA GLY A 151 24.33 0.84 3.74
C GLY A 151 23.39 0.46 4.88
N SER A 152 22.45 -0.45 4.65
CA SER A 152 21.43 -0.88 5.60
C SER A 152 21.73 -2.32 6.08
N TYR A 153 21.11 -2.69 7.19
CA TYR A 153 21.16 -4.06 7.71
C TYR A 153 19.76 -4.46 8.21
N HIS A 154 19.51 -5.77 8.24
CA HIS A 154 18.23 -6.31 8.70
C HIS A 154 18.16 -6.26 10.23
N GLY A 155 17.14 -5.59 10.77
CA GLY A 155 17.00 -5.39 12.20
C GLY A 155 15.65 -4.79 12.60
N LEU A 156 15.47 -4.63 13.92
CA LEU A 156 14.31 -3.97 14.49
C LEU A 156 14.61 -2.47 14.63
N PHE A 157 13.78 -1.64 14.01
CA PHE A 157 13.91 -0.20 14.04
C PHE A 157 12.62 0.48 14.49
N ARG A 158 12.77 1.68 15.06
CA ARG A 158 11.71 2.63 15.37
C ARG A 158 12.14 4.02 14.90
N ALA A 159 11.21 4.75 14.29
CA ALA A 159 11.43 6.12 13.86
C ALA A 159 10.10 6.88 13.87
N LYS A 160 10.18 8.20 13.94
CA LYS A 160 9.04 9.05 13.58
C LYS A 160 8.89 9.08 12.07
N VAL A 161 7.67 9.15 11.58
CA VAL A 161 7.38 9.21 10.13
C VAL A 161 8.13 10.38 9.48
N ALA A 162 8.17 11.55 10.14
CA ALA A 162 8.91 12.72 9.67
C ALA A 162 10.44 12.50 9.54
N GLU A 163 11.02 11.56 10.30
CA GLU A 163 12.46 11.25 10.27
C GLU A 163 12.83 10.29 9.13
N LEU A 164 11.83 9.68 8.46
CA LEU A 164 12.02 8.79 7.32
C LEU A 164 12.06 9.53 5.99
N HIS A 165 11.80 10.83 5.99
CA HIS A 165 11.86 11.66 4.80
C HIS A 165 13.31 12.05 4.48
N GLU A 166 13.68 11.94 3.21
CA GLU A 166 14.99 12.37 2.69
C GLU A 166 14.82 13.59 1.79
N ASP A 167 15.42 14.70 2.21
CA ASP A 167 15.39 15.98 1.48
C ASP A 167 16.32 15.96 0.25
N TYR A 168 15.92 15.26 -0.80
CA TYR A 168 16.65 15.30 -2.05
C TYR A 168 16.55 16.67 -2.72
N ILE A 169 17.68 17.18 -3.27
CA ILE A 169 17.75 18.47 -3.99
C ILE A 169 16.71 18.52 -5.13
N ARG A 170 16.45 17.39 -5.77
CA ARG A 170 15.35 17.20 -6.71
C ARG A 170 14.35 16.28 -6.07
N PRO A 171 13.12 16.74 -5.81
CA PRO A 171 12.08 15.90 -5.24
C PRO A 171 11.92 14.61 -6.04
N GLN A 172 11.97 13.50 -5.33
CA GLN A 172 11.87 12.15 -5.89
C GLN A 172 11.36 11.18 -4.82
N GLU A 173 11.07 9.96 -5.22
CA GLU A 173 10.75 8.88 -4.28
C GLU A 173 11.82 8.72 -3.22
N ASN A 174 11.43 8.63 -1.95
CA ASN A 174 12.32 8.48 -0.81
C ASN A 174 11.65 7.73 0.35
N GLY A 175 12.43 7.37 1.37
CA GLY A 175 11.93 6.80 2.62
C GLY A 175 11.37 5.38 2.51
N SER A 176 11.68 4.64 1.46
CA SER A 176 11.32 3.21 1.38
C SER A 176 12.22 2.36 2.27
N HIS A 177 11.67 1.29 2.85
CA HIS A 177 12.40 0.25 3.56
C HIS A 177 12.10 -1.09 2.91
N PHE A 178 13.18 -1.77 2.50
CA PHE A 178 13.15 -3.02 1.74
C PHE A 178 13.25 -4.23 2.68
N ASP A 179 12.76 -5.38 2.22
CA ASP A 179 12.91 -6.68 2.88
C ASP A 179 12.40 -6.67 4.33
N CYS A 180 11.15 -6.24 4.51
CA CYS A 180 10.51 -6.14 5.81
C CYS A 180 9.56 -7.31 6.05
N ASP A 181 9.61 -7.87 7.27
CA ASP A 181 8.67 -8.90 7.73
C ASP A 181 7.38 -8.28 8.26
N TYR A 182 7.50 -7.13 8.92
CA TYR A 182 6.35 -6.35 9.37
C TYR A 182 6.66 -4.87 9.44
N VAL A 183 5.59 -4.08 9.43
CA VAL A 183 5.58 -2.67 9.80
C VAL A 183 4.37 -2.39 10.68
N GLN A 184 4.57 -1.58 11.70
CA GLN A 184 3.55 -1.10 12.62
C GLN A 184 3.55 0.43 12.64
N ALA A 185 2.44 1.05 12.22
CA ALA A 185 2.18 2.45 12.44
C ALA A 185 1.57 2.62 13.82
N GLU A 186 2.15 3.50 14.65
CA GLU A 186 1.79 3.65 16.05
C GLU A 186 1.31 5.07 16.35
N GLY A 187 0.23 5.16 17.09
CA GLY A 187 -0.23 6.35 17.78
C GLY A 187 -0.21 6.15 19.30
N ALA A 188 -0.59 7.17 20.06
CA ALA A 188 -0.51 7.15 21.53
C ALA A 188 -1.30 6.01 22.20
N ARG A 189 -2.36 5.49 21.57
CA ARG A 189 -3.28 4.49 22.17
C ARG A 189 -3.71 3.40 21.20
N TYR A 190 -3.30 3.44 19.97
CA TYR A 190 -3.71 2.50 18.92
C TYR A 190 -2.62 2.44 17.85
N GLY A 191 -2.65 1.39 17.07
CA GLY A 191 -1.73 1.20 15.95
C GLY A 191 -2.29 0.24 14.93
N LEU A 192 -1.67 0.22 13.76
CA LEU A 192 -1.97 -0.69 12.67
C LEU A 192 -0.71 -1.46 12.32
N THR A 193 -0.79 -2.78 12.33
CA THR A 193 0.34 -3.64 11.95
C THR A 193 0.02 -4.35 10.65
N ALA A 194 0.93 -4.24 9.68
CA ALA A 194 0.94 -5.05 8.48
C ALA A 194 2.06 -6.09 8.57
N VAL A 195 1.72 -7.32 8.21
CA VAL A 195 2.64 -8.46 8.12
C VAL A 195 2.42 -9.17 6.80
N SER A 196 3.42 -9.87 6.29
CA SER A 196 3.31 -10.73 5.11
C SER A 196 3.90 -12.10 5.41
N ASP A 197 3.45 -13.11 4.68
CA ASP A 197 4.05 -14.47 4.73
C ASP A 197 5.43 -14.48 4.06
N ASP A 198 5.68 -13.51 3.19
CA ASP A 198 6.96 -13.22 2.56
C ASP A 198 7.38 -11.78 2.90
N THR A 199 8.58 -11.37 2.54
CA THR A 199 9.01 -9.99 2.81
C THR A 199 8.38 -8.99 1.85
N PHE A 200 8.25 -7.76 2.28
CA PHE A 200 7.72 -6.65 1.49
C PHE A 200 8.52 -5.37 1.69
N SER A 201 8.27 -4.38 0.89
CA SER A 201 8.78 -3.02 1.12
C SER A 201 7.65 -2.13 1.62
N PHE A 202 7.95 -1.23 2.57
CA PHE A 202 7.01 -0.21 2.98
C PHE A 202 7.62 1.18 2.86
N GLN A 203 6.75 2.16 2.83
CA GLN A 203 7.07 3.58 2.94
C GLN A 203 6.04 4.21 3.86
N ALA A 204 6.50 5.02 4.81
CA ALA A 204 5.65 5.87 5.63
C ALA A 204 6.07 7.32 5.43
N SER A 205 5.12 8.20 5.11
CA SER A 205 5.39 9.59 4.77
C SER A 205 4.24 10.49 5.23
N GLU A 206 4.55 11.72 5.58
CA GLU A 206 3.57 12.78 5.80
C GLU A 206 3.11 13.45 4.49
N TYR A 207 3.76 13.13 3.38
CA TYR A 207 3.50 13.66 2.04
C TYR A 207 2.91 12.58 1.14
N THR A 208 2.13 13.00 0.18
CA THR A 208 1.69 12.11 -0.90
C THR A 208 2.75 12.03 -2.00
N GLN A 209 2.68 11.01 -2.84
CA GLN A 209 3.62 10.85 -3.96
C GLN A 209 3.38 11.87 -5.10
N GLU A 210 2.30 12.60 -5.03
CA GLU A 210 1.88 13.64 -5.97
C GLU A 210 2.35 15.04 -5.55
N GLU A 211 2.66 15.24 -4.27
CA GLU A 211 3.25 16.46 -3.70
C GLU A 211 4.75 16.53 -3.91
#